data_784c523573dee987204d13691b78602a
#
_entry.id   784c523573dee987204d13691b78602a
#
_cell.length_a   1.000
_cell.length_b   1.000
_cell.length_c   1.000
_cell.angle_alpha   90.00
_cell.angle_beta   90.00
_cell.angle_gamma   90.00
#
_symmetry.space_group_name_H-M   'P 1'
#
loop_
_entity.id
_entity.type
_entity.pdbx_description
1 polymer ?
#
loop_
_entity_poly.entity_id
_entity_poly.type
_entity_poly.pdbx_seq_one_letter_code
_entity_poly.pdbx_strand_id
1 'polypeptide(L)'
;MAAPPAGKLSIAASPRATAVLSISTGVRGAAPLKVTVDYGQPFARGRVVEGTLIPTAEVWRTGANAATSLVTDVDLRIGSVTVPKGSYTLYSIWSPSAGMQLIVNKQTGQWGTEYKKEMDLGRVAMTAKTLSETRDAFVIALEPAAANAAGGTLRLSWGKSEFSAPFTIAQ
;
A
#
# COMPACT_ATOMS: atom_id res chain seq x y z
N MET A 1 28.47 -5.25 -22.48
CA MET A 1 27.03 -4.92 -22.48
C MET A 1 26.29 -5.96 -23.31
N ALA A 2 25.32 -6.65 -22.74
CA ALA A 2 24.46 -7.54 -23.50
C ALA A 2 23.55 -6.70 -24.42
N ALA A 3 23.33 -7.14 -25.65
CA ALA A 3 22.39 -6.51 -26.57
C ALA A 3 20.96 -6.59 -25.97
N PRO A 4 20.12 -5.54 -26.12
CA PRO A 4 18.75 -5.63 -25.70
C PRO A 4 18.03 -6.78 -26.43
N PRO A 5 17.08 -7.45 -25.78
CA PRO A 5 16.35 -8.54 -26.41
C PRO A 5 15.64 -8.05 -27.68
N ALA A 6 15.67 -8.89 -28.72
CA ALA A 6 15.01 -8.60 -29.99
C ALA A 6 13.49 -8.60 -29.79
N GLY A 7 12.90 -7.41 -29.61
CA GLY A 7 11.47 -7.21 -29.44
C GLY A 7 11.11 -5.73 -29.44
N LYS A 8 9.83 -5.42 -29.64
CA LYS A 8 9.34 -4.04 -29.56
C LYS A 8 9.36 -3.57 -28.12
N LEU A 9 10.15 -2.55 -27.81
CA LEU A 9 10.15 -1.94 -26.47
C LEU A 9 8.81 -1.25 -26.20
N SER A 10 8.26 -1.45 -25.02
CA SER A 10 7.03 -0.80 -24.56
C SER A 10 7.09 -0.54 -23.05
N ILE A 11 6.41 0.52 -22.62
CA ILE A 11 6.27 0.84 -21.20
C ILE A 11 5.19 -0.07 -20.61
N ALA A 12 5.45 -0.63 -19.42
CA ALA A 12 4.49 -1.43 -18.69
C ALA A 12 3.21 -0.63 -18.38
N ALA A 13 2.05 -1.26 -18.54
CA ALA A 13 0.75 -0.62 -18.28
C ALA A 13 0.57 -0.22 -16.81
N SER A 14 1.21 -0.94 -15.90
CA SER A 14 1.21 -0.67 -14.46
C SER A 14 2.64 -0.74 -13.94
N PRO A 15 3.38 0.39 -13.97
CA PRO A 15 4.76 0.43 -13.49
C PRO A 15 4.83 0.23 -11.97
N ARG A 16 6.02 -0.10 -11.46
CA ARG A 16 6.24 -0.11 -10.00
C ARG A 16 6.34 1.32 -9.49
N ALA A 17 5.76 1.53 -8.31
CA ALA A 17 5.84 2.77 -7.56
C ALA A 17 6.19 2.47 -6.10
N THR A 18 6.72 3.45 -5.40
CA THR A 18 7.20 3.28 -4.03
C THR A 18 6.81 4.49 -3.19
N ALA A 19 6.29 4.22 -1.99
CA ALA A 19 6.13 5.21 -0.93
C ALA A 19 7.15 4.91 0.17
N VAL A 20 7.94 5.90 0.56
CA VAL A 20 8.99 5.76 1.59
C VAL A 20 8.79 6.80 2.68
N LEU A 21 8.75 6.36 3.93
CA LEU A 21 8.80 7.20 5.10
C LEU A 21 10.16 7.01 5.79
N SER A 22 10.93 8.08 5.92
CA SER A 22 12.20 8.07 6.66
C SER A 22 11.98 8.42 8.12
N ILE A 23 12.60 7.66 9.01
CA ILE A 23 12.46 7.81 10.46
C ILE A 23 13.84 8.16 11.04
N SER A 24 13.94 9.31 11.67
CA SER A 24 15.15 9.71 12.38
C SER A 24 15.30 8.92 13.68
N THR A 25 16.50 8.41 13.93
CA THR A 25 16.84 7.75 15.20
C THR A 25 17.20 8.73 16.31
N GLY A 26 17.35 10.02 16.00
CA GLY A 26 17.89 11.01 16.94
C GLY A 26 19.39 10.85 17.20
N VAL A 27 20.04 9.87 16.64
CA VAL A 27 21.47 9.61 16.80
C VAL A 27 22.25 10.26 15.67
N ARG A 28 23.19 11.15 16.02
CA ARG A 28 24.01 11.85 15.02
C ARG A 28 24.84 10.86 14.20
N GLY A 29 24.75 10.97 12.87
CA GLY A 29 25.48 10.11 11.93
C GLY A 29 24.87 8.73 11.68
N ALA A 30 23.79 8.35 12.39
CA ALA A 30 23.08 7.12 12.10
C ALA A 30 22.23 7.26 10.84
N ALA A 31 22.18 6.18 10.05
CA ALA A 31 21.28 6.11 8.90
C ALA A 31 19.81 6.12 9.37
N PRO A 32 18.90 6.76 8.62
CA PRO A 32 17.49 6.73 8.95
C PRO A 32 16.93 5.32 8.80
N LEU A 33 16.00 4.98 9.68
CA LEU A 33 15.13 3.82 9.50
C LEU A 33 14.03 4.13 8.51
N LYS A 34 13.41 3.12 7.92
CA LYS A 34 12.42 3.33 6.85
C LYS A 34 11.19 2.47 7.04
N VAL A 35 10.08 3.00 6.58
CA VAL A 35 8.89 2.24 6.20
C VAL A 35 8.70 2.41 4.71
N THR A 36 8.63 1.31 3.97
CA THR A 36 8.55 1.32 2.51
C THR A 36 7.36 0.50 2.04
N VAL A 37 6.54 1.07 1.18
CA VAL A 37 5.52 0.35 0.43
C VAL A 37 5.89 0.37 -1.04
N ASP A 38 6.09 -0.80 -1.63
CA ASP A 38 6.36 -0.99 -3.06
C ASP A 38 5.16 -1.69 -3.71
N TYR A 39 4.63 -1.12 -4.78
CA TYR A 39 3.41 -1.60 -5.40
C TYR A 39 3.40 -1.40 -6.92
N GLY A 40 2.65 -2.25 -7.62
CA GLY A 40 2.30 -2.01 -9.01
C GLY A 40 1.24 -0.92 -9.05
N GLN A 41 1.47 0.12 -9.84
CA GLN A 41 0.57 1.28 -9.94
C GLN A 41 -0.35 1.14 -11.14
N PRO A 42 -1.62 0.70 -10.97
CA PRO A 42 -2.59 0.70 -12.06
C PRO A 42 -3.15 2.09 -12.31
N PHE A 43 -3.65 2.28 -13.52
CA PHE A 43 -4.33 3.49 -13.98
C PHE A 43 -5.76 3.16 -14.38
N ALA A 44 -6.70 4.00 -14.05
CA ALA A 44 -8.12 3.78 -14.38
C ALA A 44 -8.38 3.90 -15.88
N ARG A 45 -7.76 4.85 -16.55
CA ARG A 45 -7.92 5.10 -18.00
C ARG A 45 -9.40 5.16 -18.42
N GLY A 46 -10.19 5.93 -17.67
CA GLY A 46 -11.63 6.11 -17.92
C GLY A 46 -12.53 4.96 -17.45
N ARG A 47 -11.96 3.92 -16.83
CA ARG A 47 -12.74 2.78 -16.29
C ARG A 47 -13.26 3.10 -14.89
N VAL A 48 -14.34 2.40 -14.51
CA VAL A 48 -14.88 2.45 -13.15
C VAL A 48 -13.92 1.76 -12.19
N VAL A 49 -13.57 2.41 -11.10
CA VAL A 49 -12.61 1.88 -10.11
C VAL A 49 -13.31 0.93 -9.13
N GLU A 50 -14.20 1.44 -8.30
CA GLU A 50 -14.88 0.65 -7.27
C GLU A 50 -15.92 -0.28 -7.90
N GLY A 51 -15.87 -1.55 -7.53
CA GLY A 51 -16.76 -2.57 -8.08
C GLY A 51 -16.33 -3.14 -9.43
N THR A 52 -15.29 -2.59 -10.06
CA THR A 52 -14.73 -3.07 -11.33
C THR A 52 -13.24 -3.33 -11.22
N LEU A 53 -12.40 -2.30 -11.14
CA LEU A 53 -10.95 -2.45 -10.98
C LEU A 53 -10.58 -2.87 -9.56
N ILE A 54 -11.29 -2.36 -8.56
CA ILE A 54 -11.32 -2.90 -7.20
C ILE A 54 -12.55 -3.78 -7.10
N PRO A 55 -12.41 -5.11 -6.97
CA PRO A 55 -13.56 -6.03 -6.97
C PRO A 55 -14.43 -5.81 -5.72
N THR A 56 -15.72 -6.10 -5.84
CA THR A 56 -16.66 -6.03 -4.72
C THR A 56 -16.58 -7.27 -3.84
N ALA A 57 -16.32 -7.09 -2.56
CA ALA A 57 -16.31 -8.13 -1.52
C ALA A 57 -15.32 -9.29 -1.80
N GLU A 58 -14.31 -9.03 -2.60
CA GLU A 58 -13.22 -9.98 -2.87
C GLU A 58 -11.88 -9.38 -2.45
N VAL A 59 -10.91 -10.22 -2.14
CA VAL A 59 -9.55 -9.77 -1.83
C VAL A 59 -8.92 -9.18 -3.08
N TRP A 60 -8.50 -7.93 -2.96
CA TRP A 60 -7.77 -7.20 -3.98
C TRP A 60 -6.31 -7.06 -3.58
N ARG A 61 -5.40 -7.27 -4.53
CA ARG A 61 -3.94 -7.17 -4.32
C ARG A 61 -3.42 -5.76 -4.01
N THR A 62 -4.31 -4.78 -3.84
CA THR A 62 -3.96 -3.39 -3.47
C THR A 62 -2.91 -2.80 -4.40
N GLY A 63 -3.12 -2.98 -5.69
CA GLY A 63 -2.19 -2.59 -6.74
C GLY A 63 -2.32 -3.47 -7.97
N ALA A 64 -1.20 -3.70 -8.65
CA ALA A 64 -1.12 -4.50 -9.87
C ALA A 64 0.12 -5.39 -9.89
N ASN A 65 0.05 -6.49 -10.63
CA ASN A 65 1.16 -7.43 -10.91
C ASN A 65 1.69 -8.11 -9.64
N ALA A 66 2.99 -8.00 -9.35
CA ALA A 66 3.57 -8.54 -8.12
C ALA A 66 2.93 -7.92 -6.89
N ALA A 67 2.85 -8.67 -5.80
CA ALA A 67 2.23 -8.25 -4.56
C ALA A 67 2.75 -6.90 -4.07
N THR A 68 1.85 -6.13 -3.47
CA THR A 68 2.20 -4.88 -2.78
C THR A 68 2.92 -5.23 -1.49
N SER A 69 4.17 -4.82 -1.35
CA SER A 69 4.99 -5.12 -0.18
C SER A 69 5.02 -3.96 0.80
N LEU A 70 5.00 -4.29 2.08
CA LEU A 70 5.28 -3.39 3.19
C LEU A 70 6.55 -3.88 3.89
N VAL A 71 7.59 -3.07 3.90
CA VAL A 71 8.82 -3.36 4.65
C VAL A 71 9.01 -2.27 5.69
N THR A 72 9.16 -2.66 6.94
CA THR A 72 9.34 -1.71 8.03
C THR A 72 10.56 -2.08 8.89
N ASP A 73 11.41 -1.10 9.14
CA ASP A 73 12.58 -1.22 10.02
C ASP A 73 12.22 -1.05 11.50
N VAL A 74 10.98 -0.71 11.79
CA VAL A 74 10.46 -0.47 13.15
C VAL A 74 9.14 -1.19 13.35
N ASP A 75 8.80 -1.45 14.61
CA ASP A 75 7.47 -1.94 14.94
C ASP A 75 6.43 -0.84 14.68
N LEU A 76 5.35 -1.20 14.01
CA LEU A 76 4.24 -0.29 13.71
C LEU A 76 2.96 -0.76 14.41
N ARG A 77 2.06 0.19 14.63
CA ARG A 77 0.66 -0.09 14.86
C ARG A 77 -0.15 0.59 13.77
N ILE A 78 -0.82 -0.18 12.93
CA ILE A 78 -1.70 0.35 11.88
C ILE A 78 -3.14 0.12 12.35
N GLY A 79 -3.86 1.19 12.65
CA GLY A 79 -5.16 1.08 13.31
C GLY A 79 -5.05 0.28 14.62
N SER A 80 -5.74 -0.85 14.68
CA SER A 80 -5.70 -1.77 15.83
C SER A 80 -4.68 -2.91 15.70
N VAL A 81 -3.98 -3.00 14.56
CA VAL A 81 -3.09 -4.13 14.24
C VAL A 81 -1.64 -3.78 14.58
N THR A 82 -1.02 -4.60 15.41
CA THR A 82 0.43 -4.54 15.67
C THR A 82 1.18 -5.24 14.55
N VAL A 83 2.12 -4.52 13.95
CA VAL A 83 2.95 -4.98 12.82
C VAL A 83 4.41 -4.90 13.24
N PRO A 84 5.01 -6.00 13.72
CA PRO A 84 6.43 -6.02 14.06
C PRO A 84 7.31 -5.64 12.87
N LYS A 85 8.49 -5.11 13.14
CA LYS A 85 9.48 -4.87 12.07
C LYS A 85 9.66 -6.12 11.22
N GLY A 86 9.72 -5.94 9.91
CA GLY A 86 9.79 -7.06 8.97
C GLY A 86 9.19 -6.73 7.61
N SER A 87 8.89 -7.77 6.87
CA SER A 87 8.35 -7.70 5.51
C SER A 87 6.98 -8.36 5.45
N TYR A 88 6.05 -7.69 4.77
CA TYR A 88 4.64 -8.09 4.67
C TYR A 88 4.10 -7.81 3.28
N THR A 89 2.93 -8.34 3.00
CA THR A 89 2.11 -7.98 1.83
C THR A 89 0.85 -7.26 2.30
N LEU A 90 0.44 -6.24 1.56
CA LEU A 90 -0.84 -5.55 1.75
C LEU A 90 -1.86 -6.06 0.74
N TYR A 91 -3.00 -6.51 1.26
CA TYR A 91 -4.23 -6.76 0.52
C TYR A 91 -5.33 -5.86 1.04
N SER A 92 -6.44 -5.83 0.35
CA SER A 92 -7.62 -5.11 0.83
C SER A 92 -8.91 -5.77 0.33
N ILE A 93 -10.01 -5.49 1.02
CA ILE A 93 -11.36 -5.88 0.62
C ILE A 93 -12.23 -4.64 0.71
N TRP A 94 -12.96 -4.37 -0.37
CA TRP A 94 -13.91 -3.28 -0.43
C TRP A 94 -15.32 -3.78 -0.70
N SER A 95 -16.31 -3.16 -0.05
CA SER A 95 -17.71 -3.31 -0.41
C SER A 95 -18.48 -2.01 -0.15
N PRO A 96 -19.60 -1.78 -0.88
CA PRO A 96 -20.42 -0.58 -0.67
C PRO A 96 -20.96 -0.46 0.76
N SER A 97 -21.22 -1.58 1.42
CA SER A 97 -21.80 -1.62 2.77
C SER A 97 -20.79 -1.53 3.89
N ALA A 98 -19.60 -2.13 3.72
CA ALA A 98 -18.57 -2.23 4.76
C ALA A 98 -17.37 -1.29 4.56
N GLY A 99 -17.29 -0.64 3.39
CA GLY A 99 -16.14 0.20 3.03
C GLY A 99 -14.89 -0.62 2.72
N MET A 100 -13.73 -0.02 2.93
CA MET A 100 -12.43 -0.65 2.68
C MET A 100 -11.81 -1.19 3.97
N GLN A 101 -11.34 -2.42 3.92
CA GLN A 101 -10.47 -3.01 4.95
C GLN A 101 -9.11 -3.30 4.36
N LEU A 102 -8.06 -2.81 5.02
CA LEU A 102 -6.68 -3.15 4.72
C LEU A 102 -6.33 -4.47 5.42
N ILE A 103 -5.66 -5.37 4.72
CA ILE A 103 -5.17 -6.65 5.24
C ILE A 103 -3.65 -6.61 5.26
N VAL A 104 -3.06 -6.81 6.43
CA VAL A 104 -1.62 -7.03 6.57
C VAL A 104 -1.38 -8.53 6.61
N ASN A 105 -0.63 -9.05 5.63
CA ASN A 105 -0.42 -10.48 5.44
C ASN A 105 1.08 -10.80 5.53
N LYS A 106 1.43 -11.94 6.11
CA LYS A 106 2.83 -12.36 6.34
C LYS A 106 3.52 -12.98 5.11
N GLN A 107 2.80 -13.17 4.01
CA GLN A 107 3.41 -13.63 2.76
C GLN A 107 4.34 -12.56 2.19
N THR A 108 5.39 -13.01 1.48
CA THR A 108 6.33 -12.13 0.77
C THR A 108 6.79 -12.76 -0.53
N GLY A 109 7.04 -11.91 -1.54
CA GLY A 109 7.66 -12.34 -2.80
C GLY A 109 6.73 -13.03 -3.80
N GLN A 110 5.42 -13.12 -3.54
CA GLN A 110 4.46 -13.77 -4.41
C GLN A 110 3.86 -12.82 -5.46
N TRP A 111 3.20 -13.40 -6.46
CA TRP A 111 2.34 -12.64 -7.35
C TRP A 111 1.12 -12.11 -6.60
N GLY A 112 0.62 -10.93 -6.96
CA GLY A 112 -0.41 -10.23 -6.20
C GLY A 112 -1.72 -10.99 -6.00
N THR A 113 -2.07 -11.91 -6.89
CA THR A 113 -3.29 -12.72 -6.78
C THR A 113 -3.13 -13.99 -5.93
N GLU A 114 -1.93 -14.28 -5.44
CA GLU A 114 -1.67 -15.41 -4.55
C GLU A 114 -1.89 -15.02 -3.09
N TYR A 115 -3.11 -15.19 -2.61
CA TYR A 115 -3.51 -14.82 -1.26
C TYR A 115 -3.77 -16.05 -0.38
N LYS A 116 -3.16 -16.07 0.81
CA LYS A 116 -3.36 -17.09 1.85
C LYS A 116 -3.91 -16.43 3.11
N LYS A 117 -5.19 -16.63 3.37
CA LYS A 117 -5.89 -16.03 4.51
C LYS A 117 -5.28 -16.41 5.86
N GLU A 118 -4.79 -17.63 5.99
CA GLU A 118 -4.12 -18.13 7.19
C GLU A 118 -2.83 -17.36 7.53
N MET A 119 -2.30 -16.61 6.59
CA MET A 119 -1.13 -15.74 6.76
C MET A 119 -1.49 -14.30 7.15
N ASP A 120 -2.77 -13.99 7.28
CA ASP A 120 -3.19 -12.65 7.74
C ASP A 120 -2.65 -12.37 9.14
N LEU A 121 -2.00 -11.24 9.32
CA LEU A 121 -1.61 -10.71 10.61
C LEU A 121 -2.78 -9.98 11.27
N GLY A 122 -3.54 -9.26 10.48
CA GLY A 122 -4.73 -8.56 10.93
C GLY A 122 -5.37 -7.73 9.83
N ARG A 123 -6.54 -7.18 10.13
CA ARG A 123 -7.33 -6.34 9.23
C ARG A 123 -7.66 -5.01 9.90
N VAL A 124 -7.60 -3.94 9.11
CA VAL A 124 -7.82 -2.57 9.56
C VAL A 124 -8.95 -1.96 8.74
N ALA A 125 -10.02 -1.53 9.43
CA ALA A 125 -11.06 -0.72 8.78
C ALA A 125 -10.47 0.64 8.41
N MET A 126 -10.66 1.06 7.16
CA MET A 126 -10.17 2.34 6.65
C MET A 126 -11.29 3.37 6.60
N THR A 127 -10.94 4.63 6.81
CA THR A 127 -11.86 5.76 6.68
C THR A 127 -11.95 6.18 5.22
N ALA A 128 -13.16 6.24 4.68
CA ALA A 128 -13.41 6.65 3.31
C ALA A 128 -13.64 8.16 3.21
N LYS A 129 -13.13 8.75 2.14
CA LYS A 129 -13.35 10.15 1.76
C LYS A 129 -13.55 10.23 0.26
N THR A 130 -14.51 11.05 -0.19
CA THR A 130 -14.69 11.37 -1.59
C THR A 130 -13.78 12.54 -1.97
N LEU A 131 -12.99 12.35 -3.02
CA LEU A 131 -12.10 13.38 -3.55
C LEU A 131 -12.87 14.38 -4.43
N SER A 132 -12.45 15.63 -4.41
CA SER A 132 -12.97 16.66 -5.31
C SER A 132 -12.60 16.42 -6.77
N GLU A 133 -11.43 15.86 -7.01
CA GLU A 133 -10.89 15.53 -8.33
C GLU A 133 -10.67 14.03 -8.48
N THR A 134 -10.87 13.52 -9.68
CA THR A 134 -10.63 12.12 -10.02
C THR A 134 -9.14 11.86 -10.19
N ARG A 135 -8.64 10.81 -9.56
CA ARG A 135 -7.26 10.31 -9.73
C ARG A 135 -7.25 9.14 -10.71
N ASP A 136 -6.50 9.30 -11.79
CA ASP A 136 -6.31 8.21 -12.77
C ASP A 136 -5.36 7.13 -12.24
N ALA A 137 -4.25 7.52 -11.63
CA ALA A 137 -3.30 6.61 -11.02
C ALA A 137 -3.74 6.19 -9.60
N PHE A 138 -3.62 4.89 -9.30
CA PHE A 138 -3.68 4.39 -7.92
C PHE A 138 -2.45 4.86 -7.14
N VAL A 139 -2.63 5.49 -5.99
CA VAL A 139 -1.55 6.01 -5.17
C VAL A 139 -1.64 5.47 -3.75
N ILE A 140 -0.54 4.91 -3.27
CA ILE A 140 -0.33 4.62 -1.86
C ILE A 140 0.60 5.70 -1.30
N ALA A 141 0.20 6.35 -0.21
CA ALA A 141 0.98 7.37 0.45
C ALA A 141 1.16 7.08 1.94
N LEU A 142 2.33 7.41 2.46
CA LEU A 142 2.66 7.41 3.88
C LEU A 142 2.94 8.87 4.29
N GLU A 143 2.03 9.45 5.06
CA GLU A 143 2.12 10.86 5.45
C GLU A 143 2.38 10.99 6.95
N PRO A 144 3.41 11.72 7.37
CA PRO A 144 3.60 12.03 8.79
C PRO A 144 2.46 12.92 9.28
N ALA A 145 2.02 12.72 10.54
CA ALA A 145 0.96 13.54 11.15
C ALA A 145 1.42 14.99 11.34
N ALA A 146 2.71 15.19 11.66
CA ALA A 146 3.37 16.48 11.79
C ALA A 146 4.89 16.27 11.74
N ALA A 147 5.66 17.36 11.67
CA ALA A 147 7.11 17.30 11.83
C ALA A 147 7.46 16.65 13.18
N ASN A 148 8.40 15.71 13.18
CA ASN A 148 8.84 14.94 14.35
C ASN A 148 7.75 14.12 15.06
N ALA A 149 6.63 13.86 14.39
CA ALA A 149 5.60 12.98 14.94
C ALA A 149 6.06 11.50 14.93
N ALA A 150 5.57 10.72 15.90
CA ALA A 150 5.77 9.26 15.95
C ALA A 150 4.64 8.49 15.27
N GLY A 151 3.99 9.09 14.30
CA GLY A 151 2.89 8.47 13.56
C GLY A 151 2.43 9.31 12.39
N GLY A 152 1.47 8.78 11.66
CA GLY A 152 0.93 9.41 10.47
C GLY A 152 -0.27 8.67 9.93
N THR A 153 -0.48 8.79 8.63
CA THR A 153 -1.61 8.20 7.92
C THR A 153 -1.12 7.45 6.69
N LEU A 154 -1.58 6.21 6.55
CA LEU A 154 -1.47 5.45 5.31
C LEU A 154 -2.72 5.72 4.49
N ARG A 155 -2.53 6.14 3.22
CA ARG A 155 -3.62 6.48 2.29
C ARG A 155 -3.56 5.64 1.04
N LEU A 156 -4.74 5.22 0.60
CA LEU A 156 -4.98 4.62 -0.71
C LEU A 156 -5.91 5.56 -1.48
N SER A 157 -5.50 6.04 -2.64
CA SER A 157 -6.33 6.95 -3.45
C SER A 157 -6.43 6.44 -4.87
N TRP A 158 -7.65 6.34 -5.40
CA TRP A 158 -7.90 5.99 -6.79
C TRP A 158 -9.31 6.39 -7.20
N GLY A 159 -9.48 6.81 -8.45
CA GLY A 159 -10.76 7.35 -8.89
C GLY A 159 -11.19 8.55 -8.04
N LYS A 160 -12.38 8.51 -7.51
CA LYS A 160 -12.91 9.55 -6.60
C LYS A 160 -12.80 9.20 -5.12
N SER A 161 -12.15 8.10 -4.78
CA SER A 161 -12.09 7.63 -3.40
C SER A 161 -10.70 7.69 -2.82
N GLU A 162 -10.66 8.06 -1.55
CA GLU A 162 -9.49 7.94 -0.70
C GLU A 162 -9.87 7.16 0.55
N PHE A 163 -9.04 6.17 0.88
CA PHE A 163 -9.17 5.37 2.09
C PHE A 163 -7.93 5.56 2.95
N SER A 164 -8.11 5.73 4.24
CA SER A 164 -7.01 6.02 5.15
C SER A 164 -7.08 5.23 6.44
N ALA A 165 -5.89 4.94 6.98
CA ALA A 165 -5.73 4.35 8.30
C ALA A 165 -4.60 5.05 9.04
N PRO A 166 -4.75 5.35 10.33
CA PRO A 166 -3.68 5.90 11.13
C PRO A 166 -2.63 4.83 11.43
N PHE A 167 -1.38 5.24 11.53
CA PHE A 167 -0.32 4.39 12.04
C PHE A 167 0.52 5.14 13.07
N THR A 168 1.13 4.39 13.99
CA THR A 168 2.10 4.88 14.96
C THR A 168 3.34 3.99 14.94
N ILE A 169 4.49 4.59 15.27
CA ILE A 169 5.74 3.88 15.46
C ILE A 169 5.83 3.53 16.93
N ALA A 170 6.06 2.24 17.25
CA ALA A 170 6.34 1.82 18.61
C ALA A 170 7.73 2.34 19.03
N GLN A 171 7.81 2.91 20.22
CA GLN A 171 9.03 3.44 20.83
C GLN A 171 9.48 2.53 21.97
#